data_7e57183b6cbd50d83c651cc4cb05d162
#
_entry.id   7e57183b6cbd50d83c651cc4cb05d162
#
_cell.length_a   1.000
_cell.length_b   1.000
_cell.length_c   1.000
_cell.angle_alpha   90.00
_cell.angle_beta   90.00
_cell.angle_gamma   90.00
#
_symmetry.space_group_name_H-M   'P 1'
#
loop_
_entity.id
_entity.type
_entity.pdbx_description
1 polymer ?
#
loop_
_entity_poly.entity_id
_entity_poly.type
_entity_poly.pdbx_seq_one_letter_code
_entity_poly.pdbx_strand_id
1 'polypeptide(L)'
;MLFPTLTFGLFFLVVFTIVWAANGSNEWRKILLLVASWVFYGAWDWRFVALLIGSALLNWGSAELIWYNREAPAARRRAIMIAGVTGNLAILGFFKYYGFFVEQLGDILHAAGYARDLPLMQVVLPVGISFFTFQGMSYLADVHAERLAPAKLLDVTLLMSFFPHLVAGPIVRGSDLLPQFEESPRLTRDMAGMGLVLIVWGLFKKAVVASELSTGLVDPVFFDPAAHSRLDLVAAAYGYAVQIYCDFSAYSDMAIGIAVLFGYKFPLNFNQPYRAQSLQDFWRRWHISLSSWLRDYLYIGALGGSRKGFARQCLNLMATMLLGGLWHGAKWTFVIWGGLHGGVLALERIWERIRPEGFPRLPRVLGILITFHIVLIGWIFFRAESFDAAIAYLRGIGTAGVASDVLTPLACGLILFGMAIHFTPANLGQRLALHVRLLPAWALGLLVGITILIIDSMRFEGVAPFIYYQF
;
A
#
# COMPACT_ATOMS: atom_id res chain seq x y z
N MET A 1 -12.80 -0.57 11.57
CA MET A 1 -13.72 0.27 10.72
C MET A 1 -13.09 0.47 9.35
N LEU A 2 -13.89 0.61 8.28
CA LEU A 2 -13.40 0.88 6.92
C LEU A 2 -13.68 2.34 6.55
N PHE A 3 -12.74 3.01 5.85
CA PHE A 3 -12.89 4.42 5.47
C PHE A 3 -14.17 4.74 4.66
N PRO A 4 -14.58 3.95 3.65
CA PRO A 4 -15.75 4.26 2.86
C PRO A 4 -17.06 3.78 3.51
N THR A 5 -17.22 3.99 4.82
CA THR A 5 -18.42 3.61 5.58
C THR A 5 -18.97 4.78 6.39
N LEU A 6 -20.30 4.80 6.58
CA LEU A 6 -20.96 5.80 7.43
C LEU A 6 -20.44 5.76 8.87
N THR A 7 -20.19 4.55 9.39
CA THR A 7 -19.61 4.34 10.73
C THR A 7 -18.27 5.06 10.88
N PHE A 8 -17.40 4.97 9.86
CA PHE A 8 -16.15 5.72 9.87
C PHE A 8 -16.39 7.23 9.76
N GLY A 9 -17.30 7.67 8.93
CA GLY A 9 -17.66 9.09 8.81
C GLY A 9 -18.09 9.70 10.14
N LEU A 10 -18.97 9.02 10.88
CA LEU A 10 -19.39 9.43 12.22
C LEU A 10 -18.23 9.42 13.23
N PHE A 11 -17.44 8.35 13.25
CA PHE A 11 -16.22 8.26 14.06
C PHE A 11 -15.28 9.43 13.78
N PHE A 12 -15.00 9.71 12.50
CA PHE A 12 -14.12 10.79 12.09
C PHE A 12 -14.63 12.16 12.57
N LEU A 13 -15.92 12.45 12.39
CA LEU A 13 -16.52 13.72 12.81
C LEU A 13 -16.40 13.92 14.33
N VAL A 14 -16.66 12.88 15.11
CA VAL A 14 -16.56 12.93 16.58
C VAL A 14 -15.10 13.19 16.98
N VAL A 15 -14.15 12.40 16.45
CA VAL A 15 -12.74 12.53 16.75
C VAL A 15 -12.19 13.90 16.31
N PHE A 16 -12.55 14.34 15.10
CA PHE A 16 -12.15 15.63 14.57
C PHE A 16 -12.60 16.77 15.49
N THR A 17 -13.88 16.76 15.90
CA THR A 17 -14.45 17.78 16.78
C THR A 17 -13.75 17.79 18.14
N ILE A 18 -13.56 16.63 18.77
CA ILE A 18 -12.93 16.51 20.08
C ILE A 18 -11.47 16.99 20.03
N VAL A 19 -10.71 16.55 19.03
CA VAL A 19 -9.28 16.87 18.88
C VAL A 19 -9.07 18.37 18.66
N TRP A 20 -9.94 19.03 17.87
CA TRP A 20 -9.84 20.48 17.63
C TRP A 20 -10.45 21.32 18.75
N ALA A 21 -11.47 20.82 19.47
CA ALA A 21 -12.02 21.47 20.65
C ALA A 21 -11.07 21.40 21.86
N ALA A 22 -10.21 20.40 21.93
CA ALA A 22 -9.21 20.22 22.99
C ALA A 22 -8.05 21.23 22.81
N ASN A 23 -8.32 22.52 23.06
CA ASN A 23 -7.36 23.64 22.95
C ASN A 23 -6.24 23.65 24.00
N GLY A 24 -6.01 22.52 24.68
CA GLY A 24 -5.03 22.39 25.77
C GLY A 24 -3.58 22.27 25.27
N SER A 25 -2.90 21.26 25.74
CA SER A 25 -1.52 20.97 25.35
C SER A 25 -1.48 20.06 24.10
N ASN A 26 -0.37 20.13 23.36
CA ASN A 26 -0.10 19.20 22.26
C ASN A 26 -0.09 17.72 22.73
N GLU A 27 0.34 17.45 23.95
CA GLU A 27 0.34 16.11 24.56
C GLU A 27 -1.09 15.55 24.70
N TRP A 28 -2.06 16.36 25.16
CA TRP A 28 -3.46 15.92 25.23
C TRP A 28 -4.04 15.58 23.85
N ARG A 29 -3.70 16.37 22.82
CA ARG A 29 -4.12 16.10 21.45
C ARG A 29 -3.56 14.76 20.94
N LYS A 30 -2.28 14.48 21.23
CA LYS A 30 -1.65 13.20 20.88
C LYS A 30 -2.31 12.02 21.59
N ILE A 31 -2.64 12.17 22.89
CA ILE A 31 -3.35 11.15 23.67
C ILE A 31 -4.74 10.88 23.06
N LEU A 32 -5.50 11.92 22.72
CA LEU A 32 -6.82 11.79 22.11
C LEU A 32 -6.73 11.05 20.76
N LEU A 33 -5.75 11.40 19.90
CA LEU A 33 -5.51 10.73 18.64
C LEU A 33 -5.09 9.27 18.84
N LEU A 34 -4.28 8.98 19.85
CA LEU A 34 -3.85 7.61 20.18
C LEU A 34 -5.03 6.75 20.65
N VAL A 35 -5.84 7.27 21.58
CA VAL A 35 -7.05 6.57 22.04
C VAL A 35 -8.03 6.35 20.91
N ALA A 36 -8.27 7.37 20.07
CA ALA A 36 -9.11 7.22 18.87
C ALA A 36 -8.57 6.17 17.91
N SER A 37 -7.25 6.10 17.72
CA SER A 37 -6.61 5.09 16.89
C SER A 37 -6.82 3.67 17.43
N TRP A 38 -6.74 3.48 18.73
CA TRP A 38 -7.00 2.19 19.37
C TRP A 38 -8.49 1.82 19.29
N VAL A 39 -9.42 2.77 19.45
CA VAL A 39 -10.86 2.54 19.21
C VAL A 39 -11.11 2.16 17.75
N PHE A 40 -10.53 2.87 16.80
CA PHE A 40 -10.62 2.55 15.36
C PHE A 40 -10.16 1.14 15.05
N TYR A 41 -9.00 0.74 15.57
CA TYR A 41 -8.40 -0.57 15.34
C TYR A 41 -9.15 -1.67 16.10
N GLY A 42 -9.49 -1.43 17.36
CA GLY A 42 -10.24 -2.35 18.22
C GLY A 42 -11.67 -2.62 17.74
N ALA A 43 -12.26 -1.71 16.98
CA ALA A 43 -13.56 -1.93 16.33
C ALA A 43 -13.51 -3.01 15.22
N TRP A 44 -12.33 -3.42 14.77
CA TRP A 44 -12.16 -4.62 13.96
C TRP A 44 -11.94 -5.85 14.85
N ASP A 45 -10.90 -5.82 15.71
CA ASP A 45 -10.67 -6.83 16.76
C ASP A 45 -9.81 -6.23 17.88
N TRP A 46 -10.41 -6.08 19.07
CA TRP A 46 -9.78 -5.45 20.23
C TRP A 46 -8.52 -6.19 20.71
N ARG A 47 -8.43 -7.52 20.47
CA ARG A 47 -7.28 -8.35 20.88
C ARG A 47 -5.98 -7.88 20.24
N PHE A 48 -6.05 -7.40 19.02
CA PHE A 48 -4.88 -6.92 18.28
C PHE A 48 -4.41 -5.51 18.66
N VAL A 49 -5.17 -4.77 19.48
CA VAL A 49 -4.68 -3.52 20.09
C VAL A 49 -3.50 -3.83 21.01
N ALA A 50 -3.53 -4.93 21.75
CA ALA A 50 -2.41 -5.35 22.59
C ALA A 50 -1.15 -5.69 21.76
N LEU A 51 -1.32 -6.33 20.59
CA LEU A 51 -0.22 -6.58 19.65
C LEU A 51 0.40 -5.27 19.13
N LEU A 52 -0.44 -4.30 18.78
CA LEU A 52 0.00 -2.99 18.30
C LEU A 52 0.79 -2.24 19.38
N ILE A 53 0.31 -2.24 20.62
CA ILE A 53 1.02 -1.66 21.78
C ILE A 53 2.35 -2.43 22.01
N GLY A 54 2.33 -3.76 22.01
CA GLY A 54 3.53 -4.59 22.18
C GLY A 54 4.58 -4.31 21.10
N SER A 55 4.15 -4.14 19.84
CA SER A 55 5.05 -3.77 18.74
C SER A 55 5.62 -2.35 18.93
N ALA A 56 4.83 -1.39 19.41
CA ALA A 56 5.31 -0.04 19.72
C ALA A 56 6.33 -0.05 20.86
N LEU A 57 6.09 -0.82 21.92
CA LEU A 57 7.03 -0.99 23.05
C LEU A 57 8.34 -1.65 22.61
N LEU A 58 8.25 -2.70 21.76
CA LEU A 58 9.44 -3.35 21.17
C LEU A 58 10.30 -2.33 20.43
N ASN A 59 9.69 -1.52 19.56
CA ASN A 59 10.42 -0.57 18.74
C ASN A 59 10.96 0.61 19.56
N TRP A 60 10.17 1.16 20.48
CA TRP A 60 10.62 2.20 21.39
C TRP A 60 11.78 1.73 22.26
N GLY A 61 11.64 0.60 22.97
CA GLY A 61 12.68 0.08 23.85
C GLY A 61 13.97 -0.30 23.08
N SER A 62 13.82 -0.88 21.88
CA SER A 62 14.99 -1.16 21.02
C SER A 62 15.69 0.13 20.57
N ALA A 63 14.97 1.17 20.23
CA ALA A 63 15.52 2.46 19.85
C ALA A 63 16.28 3.14 21.01
N GLU A 64 15.71 3.12 22.23
CA GLU A 64 16.38 3.61 23.43
C GLU A 64 17.68 2.84 23.72
N LEU A 65 17.64 1.50 23.59
CA LEU A 65 18.84 0.66 23.77
C LEU A 65 19.91 0.93 22.73
N ILE A 66 19.54 1.15 21.46
CA ILE A 66 20.48 1.53 20.38
C ILE A 66 21.16 2.86 20.74
N TRP A 67 20.36 3.85 21.15
CA TRP A 67 20.85 5.19 21.46
C TRP A 67 21.70 5.23 22.72
N TYR A 68 21.29 4.53 23.78
CA TYR A 68 22.09 4.39 25.00
C TYR A 68 23.48 3.79 24.72
N ASN A 69 23.57 2.88 23.72
CA ASN A 69 24.81 2.26 23.29
C ASN A 69 25.47 2.98 22.11
N ARG A 70 25.16 4.24 21.78
CA ARG A 70 25.69 4.95 20.62
C ARG A 70 27.22 5.09 20.64
N GLU A 71 27.83 5.18 21.82
CA GLU A 71 29.27 5.27 22.03
C GLU A 71 29.94 3.88 22.19
N ALA A 72 29.14 2.80 22.27
CA ALA A 72 29.66 1.44 22.35
C ALA A 72 30.20 0.96 21.00
N PRO A 73 31.00 -0.13 20.98
CA PRO A 73 31.48 -0.73 19.74
C PRO A 73 30.33 -0.95 18.71
N ALA A 74 30.59 -0.63 17.44
CA ALA A 74 29.60 -0.71 16.36
C ALA A 74 28.93 -2.10 16.26
N ALA A 75 29.65 -3.18 16.59
CA ALA A 75 29.09 -4.53 16.63
C ALA A 75 27.95 -4.69 17.64
N ARG A 76 28.09 -4.12 18.85
CA ARG A 76 27.05 -4.18 19.90
C ARG A 76 25.81 -3.40 19.47
N ARG A 77 25.97 -2.17 18.98
CA ARG A 77 24.88 -1.33 18.48
C ARG A 77 24.15 -2.02 17.33
N ARG A 78 24.88 -2.62 16.40
CA ARG A 78 24.33 -3.40 15.29
C ARG A 78 23.56 -4.64 15.77
N ALA A 79 24.07 -5.35 16.77
CA ALA A 79 23.40 -6.52 17.34
C ALA A 79 22.05 -6.16 17.96
N ILE A 80 21.97 -5.04 18.70
CA ILE A 80 20.70 -4.55 19.28
C ILE A 80 19.70 -4.20 18.15
N MET A 81 20.14 -3.50 17.11
CA MET A 81 19.29 -3.19 15.96
C MET A 81 18.78 -4.48 15.28
N ILE A 82 19.65 -5.44 15.03
CA ILE A 82 19.27 -6.72 14.43
C ILE A 82 18.27 -7.46 15.32
N ALA A 83 18.45 -7.48 16.65
CA ALA A 83 17.51 -8.11 17.57
C ALA A 83 16.11 -7.45 17.49
N GLY A 84 16.03 -6.12 17.48
CA GLY A 84 14.76 -5.39 17.31
C GLY A 84 14.09 -5.66 15.95
N VAL A 85 14.88 -5.68 14.86
CA VAL A 85 14.39 -6.04 13.52
C VAL A 85 13.90 -7.49 13.48
N THR A 86 14.65 -8.42 14.08
CA THR A 86 14.27 -9.83 14.17
C THR A 86 12.97 -10.00 14.97
N GLY A 87 12.78 -9.26 16.06
CA GLY A 87 11.53 -9.26 16.80
C GLY A 87 10.33 -8.83 15.95
N ASN A 88 10.49 -7.74 15.16
CA ASN A 88 9.46 -7.31 14.21
C ASN A 88 9.17 -8.36 13.13
N LEU A 89 10.21 -8.97 12.55
CA LEU A 89 10.06 -10.03 11.55
C LEU A 89 9.49 -11.32 12.13
N ALA A 90 9.78 -11.66 13.39
CA ALA A 90 9.19 -12.82 14.06
C ALA A 90 7.68 -12.64 14.25
N ILE A 91 7.24 -11.46 14.68
CA ILE A 91 5.81 -11.12 14.79
C ILE A 91 5.14 -11.23 13.41
N LEU A 92 5.70 -10.59 12.38
CA LEU A 92 5.18 -10.66 11.02
C LEU A 92 5.17 -12.12 10.50
N GLY A 93 6.25 -12.87 10.74
CA GLY A 93 6.43 -14.25 10.33
C GLY A 93 5.37 -15.17 10.92
N PHE A 94 5.11 -15.01 12.21
CA PHE A 94 4.09 -15.81 12.89
C PHE A 94 2.68 -15.53 12.33
N PHE A 95 2.27 -14.28 12.25
CA PHE A 95 0.89 -13.99 11.84
C PHE A 95 0.64 -14.15 10.34
N LYS A 96 1.64 -13.90 9.49
CA LYS A 96 1.44 -13.87 8.02
C LYS A 96 1.89 -15.13 7.31
N TYR A 97 2.96 -15.80 7.79
CA TYR A 97 3.60 -16.87 7.03
C TYR A 97 3.51 -18.24 7.69
N TYR A 98 3.04 -18.31 8.95
CA TYR A 98 2.93 -19.59 9.67
C TYR A 98 2.11 -20.62 8.88
N GLY A 99 0.88 -20.27 8.48
CA GLY A 99 0.00 -21.16 7.72
C GLY A 99 0.66 -21.67 6.44
N PHE A 100 1.21 -20.76 5.64
CA PHE A 100 1.90 -21.10 4.39
C PHE A 100 3.06 -22.09 4.59
N PHE A 101 3.91 -21.88 5.59
CA PHE A 101 5.04 -22.78 5.82
C PHE A 101 4.60 -24.14 6.35
N VAL A 102 3.56 -24.20 7.18
CA VAL A 102 3.03 -25.48 7.68
C VAL A 102 2.35 -26.27 6.55
N GLU A 103 1.58 -25.63 5.67
CA GLU A 103 0.99 -26.25 4.48
C GLU A 103 2.09 -26.80 3.55
N GLN A 104 3.08 -25.99 3.20
CA GLN A 104 4.18 -26.43 2.33
C GLN A 104 4.99 -27.57 2.96
N LEU A 105 5.20 -27.54 4.28
CA LEU A 105 5.86 -28.66 4.99
C LEU A 105 5.00 -29.92 4.94
N GLY A 106 3.68 -29.79 5.11
CA GLY A 106 2.72 -30.89 4.94
C GLY A 106 2.83 -31.55 3.56
N ASP A 107 2.79 -30.74 2.51
CA ASP A 107 2.92 -31.21 1.11
C ASP A 107 4.24 -31.97 0.88
N ILE A 108 5.36 -31.45 1.39
CA ILE A 108 6.67 -32.10 1.31
C ILE A 108 6.68 -33.44 2.05
N LEU A 109 6.12 -33.50 3.26
CA LEU A 109 6.03 -34.74 4.05
C LEU A 109 5.15 -35.78 3.37
N HIS A 110 3.99 -35.39 2.83
CA HIS A 110 3.12 -36.28 2.06
C HIS A 110 3.84 -36.82 0.80
N ALA A 111 4.52 -35.97 0.05
CA ALA A 111 5.33 -36.38 -1.11
C ALA A 111 6.47 -37.33 -0.73
N ALA A 112 7.02 -37.20 0.49
CA ALA A 112 8.04 -38.09 1.04
C ALA A 112 7.48 -39.38 1.68
N GLY A 113 6.15 -39.61 1.60
CA GLY A 113 5.49 -40.81 2.12
C GLY A 113 5.10 -40.75 3.60
N TYR A 114 5.25 -39.60 4.25
CA TYR A 114 4.82 -39.39 5.63
C TYR A 114 3.38 -38.86 5.66
N ALA A 115 2.39 -39.75 5.76
CA ALA A 115 0.97 -39.38 5.91
C ALA A 115 0.68 -38.89 7.34
N ARG A 116 1.10 -37.68 7.68
CA ARG A 116 0.84 -37.08 8.99
C ARG A 116 0.29 -35.66 8.79
N ASP A 117 -0.95 -35.47 9.21
CA ASP A 117 -1.54 -34.12 9.23
C ASP A 117 -0.84 -33.28 10.30
N LEU A 118 -0.24 -32.19 9.89
CA LEU A 118 0.33 -31.23 10.80
C LEU A 118 -0.79 -30.39 11.43
N PRO A 119 -0.78 -30.15 12.76
CA PRO A 119 -1.80 -29.33 13.40
C PRO A 119 -1.69 -27.87 12.88
N LEU A 120 -2.61 -27.49 12.02
CA LEU A 120 -2.75 -26.11 11.53
C LEU A 120 -3.48 -25.28 12.58
N MET A 121 -2.77 -24.34 13.19
CA MET A 121 -3.38 -23.33 14.03
C MET A 121 -3.99 -22.25 13.12
N GLN A 122 -5.29 -21.97 13.28
CA GLN A 122 -5.93 -20.87 12.55
C GLN A 122 -5.46 -19.52 13.11
N VAL A 123 -4.45 -18.95 12.47
CA VAL A 123 -3.92 -17.63 12.84
C VAL A 123 -4.65 -16.56 12.06
N VAL A 124 -5.41 -15.72 12.77
CA VAL A 124 -6.08 -14.56 12.16
C VAL A 124 -5.01 -13.50 11.85
N LEU A 125 -4.93 -13.08 10.58
CA LEU A 125 -3.97 -12.06 10.15
C LEU A 125 -4.39 -10.66 10.65
N PRO A 126 -3.61 -9.99 11.51
CA PRO A 126 -3.91 -8.64 11.97
C PRO A 126 -3.83 -7.64 10.82
N VAL A 127 -4.89 -6.86 10.64
CA VAL A 127 -4.93 -5.83 9.59
C VAL A 127 -3.81 -4.80 9.83
N GLY A 128 -3.08 -4.46 8.77
CA GLY A 128 -2.00 -3.47 8.86
C GLY A 128 -0.69 -3.98 9.46
N ILE A 129 -0.58 -5.28 9.86
CA ILE A 129 0.64 -5.82 10.49
C ILE A 129 1.89 -5.56 9.64
N SER A 130 1.80 -5.71 8.33
CA SER A 130 2.91 -5.47 7.42
C SER A 130 3.33 -3.99 7.41
N PHE A 131 2.38 -3.06 7.58
CA PHE A 131 2.63 -1.62 7.57
C PHE A 131 3.33 -1.17 8.85
N PHE A 132 2.78 -1.49 10.02
CA PHE A 132 3.42 -1.07 11.28
C PHE A 132 4.74 -1.80 11.55
N THR A 133 4.91 -3.04 11.05
CA THR A 133 6.21 -3.74 11.08
C THR A 133 7.26 -2.96 10.29
N PHE A 134 6.95 -2.52 9.08
CA PHE A 134 7.87 -1.73 8.26
C PHE A 134 8.16 -0.35 8.86
N GLN A 135 7.17 0.29 9.48
CA GLN A 135 7.39 1.54 10.24
C GLN A 135 8.36 1.33 11.39
N GLY A 136 8.15 0.29 12.22
CA GLY A 136 9.04 -0.03 13.32
C GLY A 136 10.46 -0.33 12.87
N MET A 137 10.64 -1.19 11.85
CA MET A 137 11.97 -1.51 11.33
C MET A 137 12.68 -0.28 10.76
N SER A 138 11.98 0.61 10.02
CA SER A 138 12.59 1.84 9.52
C SER A 138 12.98 2.80 10.64
N TYR A 139 12.16 2.91 11.68
CA TYR A 139 12.47 3.71 12.87
C TYR A 139 13.75 3.23 13.54
N LEU A 140 13.90 1.92 13.79
CA LEU A 140 15.14 1.34 14.35
C LEU A 140 16.37 1.59 13.46
N ALA A 141 16.22 1.43 12.14
CA ALA A 141 17.30 1.68 11.20
C ALA A 141 17.72 3.17 11.18
N ASP A 142 16.76 4.10 11.27
CA ASP A 142 17.06 5.53 11.28
C ASP A 142 17.72 5.96 12.60
N VAL A 143 17.28 5.42 13.75
CA VAL A 143 17.95 5.66 15.03
C VAL A 143 19.36 5.04 15.05
N HIS A 144 19.53 3.82 14.51
CA HIS A 144 20.85 3.20 14.40
C HIS A 144 21.82 4.01 13.52
N ALA A 145 21.30 4.60 12.44
CA ALA A 145 22.05 5.45 11.52
C ALA A 145 22.23 6.89 12.02
N GLU A 146 21.74 7.21 13.23
CA GLU A 146 21.79 8.55 13.86
C GLU A 146 21.09 9.65 13.01
N ARG A 147 20.14 9.25 12.15
CA ARG A 147 19.29 10.17 11.38
C ARG A 147 18.16 10.73 12.22
N LEU A 148 17.82 10.03 13.30
CA LEU A 148 16.74 10.35 14.20
C LEU A 148 17.16 10.00 15.64
N ALA A 149 16.92 10.90 16.59
CA ALA A 149 17.01 10.56 18.01
C ALA A 149 15.77 9.75 18.44
N PRO A 150 15.85 8.91 19.47
CA PRO A 150 14.67 8.25 20.03
C PRO A 150 13.60 9.25 20.42
N ALA A 151 12.36 8.98 20.02
CA ALA A 151 11.23 9.79 20.40
C ALA A 151 10.58 9.29 21.69
N LYS A 152 9.74 10.12 22.33
CA LYS A 152 8.98 9.74 23.52
C LYS A 152 8.08 8.52 23.21
N LEU A 153 7.83 7.69 24.23
CA LEU A 153 6.95 6.52 24.10
C LEU A 153 5.59 6.87 23.48
N LEU A 154 4.98 7.99 23.90
CA LEU A 154 3.71 8.47 23.35
C LEU A 154 3.79 8.68 21.83
N ASP A 155 4.87 9.31 21.37
CA ASP A 155 5.04 9.67 19.95
C ASP A 155 5.32 8.43 19.09
N VAL A 156 6.12 7.48 19.58
CA VAL A 156 6.36 6.20 18.90
C VAL A 156 5.08 5.35 18.85
N THR A 157 4.33 5.32 19.97
CA THR A 157 3.07 4.57 20.01
C THR A 157 2.03 5.20 19.07
N LEU A 158 1.96 6.53 19.02
CA LEU A 158 1.08 7.24 18.08
C LEU A 158 1.55 7.02 16.62
N LEU A 159 2.84 7.10 16.33
CA LEU A 159 3.38 6.81 15.00
C LEU A 159 2.92 5.45 14.48
N MET A 160 3.01 4.41 15.31
CA MET A 160 2.66 3.05 14.92
C MET A 160 1.17 2.77 14.93
N SER A 161 0.38 3.55 15.66
CA SER A 161 -1.07 3.35 15.84
C SER A 161 -1.92 4.31 15.03
N PHE A 162 -1.40 5.41 14.50
CA PHE A 162 -2.16 6.53 13.97
C PHE A 162 -3.12 6.08 12.85
N PHE A 163 -4.41 6.10 13.15
CA PHE A 163 -5.46 5.45 12.36
C PHE A 163 -5.52 5.85 10.88
N PRO A 164 -5.14 7.06 10.44
CA PRO A 164 -5.24 7.39 9.02
C PRO A 164 -4.34 6.53 8.12
N HIS A 165 -3.18 6.06 8.59
CA HIS A 165 -2.28 5.23 7.80
C HIS A 165 -2.15 3.78 8.29
N LEU A 166 -2.77 3.43 9.43
CA LEU A 166 -2.55 2.16 10.11
C LEU A 166 -2.93 0.94 9.25
N VAL A 167 -4.02 1.03 8.50
CA VAL A 167 -4.60 -0.10 7.77
C VAL A 167 -4.10 -0.20 6.33
N ALA A 168 -4.08 0.92 5.60
CA ALA A 168 -3.85 0.91 4.15
C ALA A 168 -3.32 2.25 3.60
N GLY A 169 -2.82 3.12 4.44
CA GLY A 169 -2.23 4.41 4.04
C GLY A 169 -0.81 4.29 3.46
N PRO A 170 -0.16 5.40 3.18
CA PRO A 170 1.28 5.42 2.94
C PRO A 170 2.05 4.83 4.13
N ILE A 171 3.15 4.13 3.87
CA ILE A 171 4.10 3.72 4.93
C ILE A 171 4.86 4.97 5.36
N VAL A 172 4.36 5.64 6.41
CA VAL A 172 4.94 6.89 6.91
C VAL A 172 6.12 6.55 7.81
N ARG A 173 7.28 7.14 7.53
CA ARG A 173 8.51 6.92 8.32
C ARG A 173 8.50 7.74 9.61
N GLY A 174 9.24 7.27 10.61
CA GLY A 174 9.48 8.05 11.83
C GLY A 174 10.10 9.42 11.53
N SER A 175 11.05 9.48 10.60
CA SER A 175 11.68 10.73 10.14
C SER A 175 10.71 11.75 9.52
N ASP A 176 9.57 11.28 8.97
CA ASP A 176 8.58 12.16 8.34
C ASP A 176 7.53 12.68 9.35
N LEU A 177 7.14 11.86 10.32
CA LEU A 177 5.97 12.14 11.17
C LEU A 177 6.35 12.58 12.61
N LEU A 178 7.40 11.99 13.22
CA LEU A 178 7.78 12.33 14.60
C LEU A 178 8.10 13.81 14.80
N PRO A 179 8.82 14.49 13.89
CA PRO A 179 9.03 15.93 14.03
C PRO A 179 7.72 16.75 14.02
N GLN A 180 6.70 16.27 13.30
CA GLN A 180 5.39 16.93 13.24
C GLN A 180 4.61 16.77 14.56
N PHE A 181 4.89 15.74 15.35
CA PHE A 181 4.28 15.55 16.68
C PHE A 181 4.87 16.48 17.75
N GLU A 182 6.05 17.05 17.54
CA GLU A 182 6.67 17.99 18.45
C GLU A 182 5.97 19.35 18.41
N GLU A 183 5.41 19.72 17.27
CA GLU A 183 4.71 20.97 17.04
C GLU A 183 3.19 20.83 17.23
N SER A 184 2.54 21.91 17.68
CA SER A 184 1.08 21.96 17.70
C SER A 184 0.55 22.08 16.27
N PRO A 185 -0.23 21.12 15.77
CA PRO A 185 -0.73 21.17 14.42
C PRO A 185 -1.66 22.36 14.19
N ARG A 186 -1.68 22.87 12.96
CA ARG A 186 -2.55 23.95 12.52
C ARG A 186 -3.35 23.50 11.32
N LEU A 187 -4.62 23.85 11.28
CA LEU A 187 -5.48 23.62 10.12
C LEU A 187 -5.69 24.95 9.39
N THR A 188 -5.11 25.07 8.20
CA THR A 188 -5.34 26.20 7.32
C THR A 188 -6.49 25.92 6.35
N ARG A 189 -7.07 26.96 5.73
CA ARG A 189 -8.10 26.78 4.67
C ARG A 189 -7.57 25.98 3.49
N ASP A 190 -6.29 26.13 3.13
CA ASP A 190 -5.66 25.37 2.05
C ASP A 190 -5.58 23.88 2.40
N MET A 191 -5.22 23.55 3.64
CA MET A 191 -5.20 22.18 4.14
C MET A 191 -6.60 21.59 4.18
N ALA A 192 -7.60 22.35 4.66
CA ALA A 192 -8.98 21.89 4.69
C ALA A 192 -9.51 21.59 3.26
N GLY A 193 -9.28 22.50 2.32
CA GLY A 193 -9.67 22.30 0.93
C GLY A 193 -8.98 21.08 0.30
N MET A 194 -7.66 20.94 0.49
CA MET A 194 -6.91 19.78 -0.02
C MET A 194 -7.39 18.48 0.62
N GLY A 195 -7.57 18.44 1.95
CA GLY A 195 -8.05 17.26 2.67
C GLY A 195 -9.40 16.79 2.17
N LEU A 196 -10.35 17.70 1.99
CA LEU A 196 -11.69 17.37 1.48
C LEU A 196 -11.66 16.88 0.02
N VAL A 197 -10.88 17.54 -0.87
CA VAL A 197 -10.71 17.08 -2.25
C VAL A 197 -10.16 15.66 -2.30
N LEU A 198 -9.13 15.35 -1.50
CA LEU A 198 -8.54 14.02 -1.45
C LEU A 198 -9.51 12.96 -0.91
N ILE A 199 -10.27 13.28 0.14
CA ILE A 199 -11.26 12.35 0.71
C ILE A 199 -12.37 12.06 -0.31
N VAL A 200 -12.96 13.09 -0.92
CA VAL A 200 -14.04 12.92 -1.91
C VAL A 200 -13.54 12.18 -3.15
N TRP A 201 -12.36 12.53 -3.65
CA TRP A 201 -11.74 11.84 -4.77
C TRP A 201 -11.43 10.38 -4.47
N GLY A 202 -10.94 10.09 -3.25
CA GLY A 202 -10.72 8.74 -2.77
C GLY A 202 -12.02 7.94 -2.69
N LEU A 203 -13.07 8.52 -2.09
CA LEU A 203 -14.38 7.88 -2.02
C LEU A 203 -14.93 7.55 -3.40
N PHE A 204 -14.86 8.46 -4.36
CA PHE A 204 -15.30 8.22 -5.73
C PHE A 204 -14.52 7.08 -6.39
N LYS A 205 -13.20 7.10 -6.32
CA LYS A 205 -12.36 6.01 -6.88
C LYS A 205 -12.69 4.65 -6.26
N LYS A 206 -12.89 4.59 -4.94
CA LYS A 206 -13.18 3.34 -4.24
C LYS A 206 -14.60 2.86 -4.49
N ALA A 207 -15.59 3.71 -4.23
CA ALA A 207 -16.99 3.30 -4.22
C ALA A 207 -17.57 3.12 -5.64
N VAL A 208 -17.14 3.94 -6.59
CA VAL A 208 -17.67 3.89 -7.96
C VAL A 208 -16.73 3.07 -8.86
N VAL A 209 -15.47 3.52 -9.04
CA VAL A 209 -14.63 2.91 -10.08
C VAL A 209 -14.15 1.52 -9.70
N ALA A 210 -13.56 1.37 -8.50
CA ALA A 210 -12.96 0.10 -8.11
C ALA A 210 -14.02 -0.97 -7.80
N SER A 211 -15.11 -0.61 -7.11
CA SER A 211 -16.16 -1.56 -6.74
C SER A 211 -16.92 -2.06 -7.95
N GLU A 212 -17.34 -1.17 -8.86
CA GLU A 212 -18.07 -1.56 -10.07
C GLU A 212 -17.23 -2.46 -11.00
N LEU A 213 -15.96 -2.13 -11.20
CA LEU A 213 -15.06 -3.00 -11.97
C LEU A 213 -14.80 -4.34 -11.29
N SER A 214 -14.72 -4.37 -9.95
CA SER A 214 -14.55 -5.62 -9.19
C SER A 214 -15.72 -6.55 -9.42
N THR A 215 -16.92 -6.12 -9.04
CA THR A 215 -18.10 -6.98 -9.02
C THR A 215 -18.68 -7.25 -10.40
N GLY A 216 -18.65 -6.26 -11.30
CA GLY A 216 -19.27 -6.34 -12.62
C GLY A 216 -18.43 -6.99 -13.70
N LEU A 217 -17.09 -7.04 -13.56
CA LEU A 217 -16.22 -7.56 -14.61
C LEU A 217 -15.09 -8.45 -14.07
N VAL A 218 -14.29 -7.94 -13.11
CA VAL A 218 -13.01 -8.57 -12.76
C VAL A 218 -13.22 -9.87 -11.99
N ASP A 219 -14.01 -9.84 -10.92
CA ASP A 219 -14.19 -11.00 -10.05
C ASP A 219 -14.85 -12.18 -10.77
N PRO A 220 -15.94 -12.01 -11.57
CA PRO A 220 -16.50 -13.09 -12.35
C PRO A 220 -15.50 -13.72 -13.33
N VAL A 221 -14.75 -12.89 -14.07
CA VAL A 221 -13.83 -13.38 -15.11
C VAL A 221 -12.58 -14.05 -14.53
N PHE A 222 -12.05 -13.55 -13.41
CA PHE A 222 -10.92 -14.20 -12.73
C PHE A 222 -11.31 -15.44 -11.95
N PHE A 223 -12.57 -15.56 -11.54
CA PHE A 223 -13.09 -16.75 -10.86
C PHE A 223 -13.21 -17.95 -11.81
N ASP A 224 -13.75 -17.76 -13.01
CA ASP A 224 -13.87 -18.79 -14.03
C ASP A 224 -13.45 -18.28 -15.42
N PRO A 225 -12.14 -18.20 -15.70
CA PRO A 225 -11.65 -17.73 -16.99
C PRO A 225 -12.10 -18.56 -18.20
N ALA A 226 -12.47 -19.84 -17.99
CA ALA A 226 -12.86 -20.74 -19.06
C ALA A 226 -14.27 -20.44 -19.59
N ALA A 227 -15.13 -19.85 -18.76
CA ALA A 227 -16.50 -19.46 -19.14
C ALA A 227 -16.56 -18.16 -19.96
N HIS A 228 -15.44 -17.48 -20.18
CA HIS A 228 -15.41 -16.13 -20.74
C HIS A 228 -14.65 -16.05 -22.08
N SER A 229 -15.01 -15.09 -22.92
CA SER A 229 -14.38 -14.85 -24.20
C SER A 229 -12.98 -14.22 -24.05
N ARG A 230 -12.16 -14.31 -25.14
CA ARG A 230 -10.89 -13.57 -25.21
C ARG A 230 -11.06 -12.08 -24.89
N LEU A 231 -12.14 -11.46 -25.38
CA LEU A 231 -12.38 -10.04 -25.18
C LEU A 231 -12.68 -9.73 -23.71
N ASP A 232 -13.45 -10.59 -23.03
CA ASP A 232 -13.74 -10.46 -21.60
C ASP A 232 -12.47 -10.60 -20.77
N LEU A 233 -11.62 -11.58 -21.09
CA LEU A 233 -10.33 -11.78 -20.41
C LEU A 233 -9.41 -10.57 -20.58
N VAL A 234 -9.26 -10.05 -21.79
CA VAL A 234 -8.45 -8.84 -22.02
C VAL A 234 -9.06 -7.65 -21.27
N ALA A 235 -10.36 -7.44 -21.37
CA ALA A 235 -11.04 -6.33 -20.68
C ALA A 235 -10.92 -6.45 -19.17
N ALA A 236 -11.06 -7.67 -18.61
CA ALA A 236 -10.91 -7.90 -17.17
C ALA A 236 -9.47 -7.67 -16.68
N ALA A 237 -8.44 -7.99 -17.49
CA ALA A 237 -7.06 -7.65 -17.15
C ALA A 237 -6.85 -6.13 -17.05
N TYR A 238 -7.35 -5.36 -18.04
CA TYR A 238 -7.34 -3.89 -18.00
C TYR A 238 -8.23 -3.35 -16.86
N GLY A 239 -9.40 -3.95 -16.66
CA GLY A 239 -10.30 -3.65 -15.54
C GLY A 239 -9.60 -3.81 -14.20
N TYR A 240 -8.86 -4.92 -14.01
CA TYR A 240 -8.10 -5.15 -12.79
C TYR A 240 -6.98 -4.14 -12.59
N ALA A 241 -6.27 -3.76 -13.65
CA ALA A 241 -5.26 -2.70 -13.56
C ALA A 241 -5.86 -1.38 -13.06
N VAL A 242 -7.05 -1.00 -13.54
CA VAL A 242 -7.77 0.19 -13.07
C VAL A 242 -8.31 -0.03 -11.65
N GLN A 243 -8.90 -1.19 -11.36
CA GLN A 243 -9.43 -1.55 -10.06
C GLN A 243 -8.36 -1.45 -8.97
N ILE A 244 -7.23 -2.13 -9.12
CA ILE A 244 -6.15 -2.15 -8.10
C ILE A 244 -5.56 -0.74 -7.88
N TYR A 245 -5.42 0.04 -8.95
CA TYR A 245 -4.98 1.43 -8.84
C TYR A 245 -6.01 2.29 -8.11
N CYS A 246 -7.27 2.23 -8.53
CA CYS A 246 -8.32 3.06 -7.92
C CYS A 246 -8.59 2.65 -6.47
N ASP A 247 -8.59 1.35 -6.16
CA ASP A 247 -8.78 0.86 -4.79
C ASP A 247 -7.66 1.34 -3.86
N PHE A 248 -6.40 1.09 -4.21
CA PHE A 248 -5.29 1.39 -3.32
C PHE A 248 -4.94 2.88 -3.28
N SER A 249 -4.99 3.58 -4.43
CA SER A 249 -4.77 5.03 -4.42
C SER A 249 -5.89 5.77 -3.70
N ALA A 250 -7.13 5.26 -3.72
CA ALA A 250 -8.25 5.82 -2.96
C ALA A 250 -7.99 5.80 -1.46
N TYR A 251 -7.57 4.65 -0.90
CA TYR A 251 -7.21 4.56 0.51
C TYR A 251 -6.06 5.51 0.87
N SER A 252 -5.05 5.60 0.00
CA SER A 252 -3.93 6.52 0.19
C SER A 252 -4.38 7.98 0.18
N ASP A 253 -5.24 8.38 -0.76
CA ASP A 253 -5.75 9.74 -0.86
C ASP A 253 -6.62 10.09 0.36
N MET A 254 -7.51 9.19 0.79
CA MET A 254 -8.30 9.39 2.00
C MET A 254 -7.41 9.49 3.25
N ALA A 255 -6.40 8.62 3.37
CA ALA A 255 -5.46 8.66 4.49
C ALA A 255 -4.69 9.98 4.56
N ILE A 256 -4.17 10.45 3.42
CA ILE A 256 -3.49 11.74 3.31
C ILE A 256 -4.46 12.88 3.64
N GLY A 257 -5.68 12.83 3.07
CA GLY A 257 -6.71 13.85 3.31
C GLY A 257 -7.11 13.96 4.78
N ILE A 258 -7.32 12.82 5.44
CA ILE A 258 -7.65 12.76 6.88
C ILE A 258 -6.48 13.30 7.71
N ALA A 259 -5.24 12.88 7.43
CA ALA A 259 -4.06 13.38 8.14
C ALA A 259 -3.91 14.90 8.00
N VAL A 260 -4.12 15.44 6.80
CA VAL A 260 -4.09 16.88 6.52
C VAL A 260 -5.14 17.62 7.31
N LEU A 261 -6.35 17.08 7.48
CA LEU A 261 -7.40 17.67 8.32
C LEU A 261 -7.03 17.70 9.81
N PHE A 262 -6.21 16.76 10.28
CA PHE A 262 -5.62 16.81 11.62
C PHE A 262 -4.34 17.66 11.72
N GLY A 263 -3.92 18.28 10.62
CA GLY A 263 -2.75 19.15 10.59
C GLY A 263 -1.44 18.44 10.28
N TYR A 264 -1.47 17.15 9.91
CA TYR A 264 -0.29 16.34 9.60
C TYR A 264 -0.13 16.10 8.10
N LYS A 265 1.11 16.01 7.64
CA LYS A 265 1.43 15.77 6.22
C LYS A 265 1.99 14.37 6.03
N PHE A 266 1.37 13.61 5.15
CA PHE A 266 1.86 12.29 4.72
C PHE A 266 2.51 12.37 3.34
N PRO A 267 3.43 11.44 3.02
CA PRO A 267 4.04 11.38 1.70
C PRO A 267 3.03 10.93 0.64
N LEU A 268 3.25 11.41 -0.59
CA LEU A 268 2.50 10.93 -1.76
C LEU A 268 2.80 9.45 -2.00
N ASN A 269 1.76 8.66 -2.29
CA ASN A 269 1.90 7.22 -2.50
C ASN A 269 1.72 6.79 -3.97
N PHE A 270 1.00 7.57 -4.79
CA PHE A 270 0.79 7.32 -6.21
C PHE A 270 0.96 8.58 -7.02
N ASN A 271 1.66 8.47 -8.17
CA ASN A 271 1.87 9.56 -9.11
C ASN A 271 1.69 9.10 -10.55
N GLN A 272 0.43 8.88 -10.96
CA GLN A 272 0.08 8.50 -12.33
C GLN A 272 0.96 7.35 -12.89
N PRO A 273 0.92 6.14 -12.27
CA PRO A 273 1.89 5.08 -12.55
C PRO A 273 1.80 4.51 -13.97
N TYR A 274 0.63 4.48 -14.60
CA TYR A 274 0.47 3.87 -15.93
C TYR A 274 0.96 4.77 -17.09
N ARG A 275 1.50 5.97 -16.80
CA ARG A 275 2.26 6.75 -17.76
C ARG A 275 3.78 6.49 -17.72
N ALA A 276 4.23 5.55 -16.94
CA ALA A 276 5.64 5.20 -16.81
C ALA A 276 6.22 4.66 -18.12
N GLN A 277 7.46 5.05 -18.44
CA GLN A 277 8.16 4.69 -19.67
C GLN A 277 9.16 3.53 -19.47
N SER A 278 9.36 3.10 -18.23
CA SER A 278 10.19 1.96 -17.84
C SER A 278 9.66 1.39 -16.52
N LEU A 279 10.05 0.17 -16.19
CA LEU A 279 9.65 -0.44 -14.92
C LEU A 279 10.26 0.30 -13.72
N GLN A 280 11.46 0.86 -13.88
CA GLN A 280 12.04 1.75 -12.88
C GLN A 280 11.19 3.03 -12.67
N ASP A 281 10.68 3.66 -13.75
CA ASP A 281 9.79 4.82 -13.64
C ASP A 281 8.45 4.44 -13.02
N PHE A 282 7.92 3.23 -13.33
CA PHE A 282 6.72 2.69 -12.68
C PHE A 282 6.87 2.63 -11.16
N TRP A 283 7.96 2.05 -10.64
CA TRP A 283 8.20 1.96 -9.20
C TRP A 283 8.49 3.29 -8.50
N ARG A 284 8.81 4.34 -9.24
CA ARG A 284 8.89 5.72 -8.72
C ARG A 284 7.51 6.38 -8.61
N ARG A 285 6.47 5.76 -9.18
CA ARG A 285 5.10 6.30 -9.28
C ARG A 285 4.06 5.43 -8.58
N TRP A 286 4.31 4.15 -8.44
CA TRP A 286 3.46 3.16 -7.82
C TRP A 286 3.93 2.89 -6.40
N HIS A 287 2.98 2.96 -5.41
CA HIS A 287 3.24 2.66 -4.00
C HIS A 287 4.58 3.23 -3.51
N ILE A 288 4.75 4.55 -3.70
CA ILE A 288 6.03 5.26 -3.54
C ILE A 288 6.61 5.05 -2.14
N SER A 289 5.76 5.02 -1.11
CA SER A 289 6.19 4.80 0.27
C SER A 289 6.82 3.41 0.45
N LEU A 290 6.23 2.34 -0.12
CA LEU A 290 6.80 1.00 -0.11
C LEU A 290 8.06 0.91 -0.97
N SER A 291 8.01 1.40 -2.21
CA SER A 291 9.13 1.29 -3.13
C SER A 291 10.37 2.06 -2.64
N SER A 292 10.16 3.22 -2.01
CA SER A 292 11.24 3.97 -1.36
C SER A 292 11.75 3.27 -0.10
N TRP A 293 10.86 2.65 0.69
CA TRP A 293 11.25 1.85 1.84
C TRP A 293 12.13 0.66 1.44
N LEU A 294 11.70 -0.13 0.45
CA LEU A 294 12.46 -1.26 -0.08
C LEU A 294 13.81 -0.82 -0.66
N ARG A 295 13.85 0.32 -1.37
CA ARG A 295 15.10 0.89 -1.89
C ARG A 295 16.06 1.26 -0.77
N ASP A 296 15.59 2.02 0.24
CA ASP A 296 16.47 2.66 1.21
C ASP A 296 16.93 1.68 2.30
N TYR A 297 16.03 0.86 2.83
CA TYR A 297 16.33 -0.04 3.96
C TYR A 297 16.75 -1.44 3.51
N LEU A 298 16.14 -2.00 2.46
CA LEU A 298 16.48 -3.34 1.99
C LEU A 298 17.58 -3.30 0.91
N TYR A 299 17.31 -2.66 -0.24
CA TYR A 299 18.24 -2.68 -1.37
C TYR A 299 19.58 -2.00 -1.03
N ILE A 300 19.53 -0.76 -0.50
CA ILE A 300 20.75 0.00 -0.14
C ILE A 300 21.25 -0.42 1.22
N GLY A 301 20.39 -0.44 2.23
CA GLY A 301 20.76 -0.64 3.64
C GLY A 301 21.26 -2.05 3.91
N ALA A 302 20.44 -3.07 3.66
CA ALA A 302 20.76 -4.45 3.99
C ALA A 302 21.61 -5.15 2.91
N LEU A 303 21.27 -5.01 1.61
CA LEU A 303 21.92 -5.72 0.51
C LEU A 303 23.14 -4.98 -0.08
N GLY A 304 23.33 -3.68 0.25
CA GLY A 304 24.48 -2.88 -0.17
C GLY A 304 24.32 -2.18 -1.54
N GLY A 305 23.13 -2.25 -2.16
CA GLY A 305 22.84 -1.53 -3.40
C GLY A 305 23.73 -1.94 -4.57
N SER A 306 24.29 -0.95 -5.26
CA SER A 306 25.21 -1.13 -6.40
C SER A 306 26.70 -1.18 -6.02
N ARG A 307 27.05 -1.07 -4.74
CA ARG A 307 28.45 -0.90 -4.28
C ARG A 307 29.35 -2.11 -4.51
N LYS A 308 28.80 -3.31 -4.72
CA LYS A 308 29.54 -4.57 -4.84
C LYS A 308 29.60 -5.09 -6.29
N GLY A 309 29.56 -4.19 -7.29
CA GLY A 309 29.65 -4.53 -8.70
C GLY A 309 28.31 -4.82 -9.37
N PHE A 310 28.32 -4.88 -10.70
CA PHE A 310 27.12 -4.92 -11.53
C PHE A 310 26.28 -6.20 -11.37
N ALA A 311 26.91 -7.37 -11.38
CA ALA A 311 26.20 -8.63 -11.18
C ALA A 311 25.48 -8.66 -9.82
N ARG A 312 26.14 -8.17 -8.76
CA ARG A 312 25.53 -8.05 -7.43
C ARG A 312 24.41 -7.04 -7.41
N GLN A 313 24.49 -5.97 -8.17
CA GLN A 313 23.40 -5.01 -8.35
C GLN A 313 22.13 -5.69 -8.90
N CYS A 314 22.27 -6.48 -9.98
CA CYS A 314 21.14 -7.22 -10.57
C CYS A 314 20.55 -8.25 -9.58
N LEU A 315 21.40 -8.98 -8.86
CA LEU A 315 20.96 -9.91 -7.81
C LEU A 315 20.22 -9.19 -6.66
N ASN A 316 20.71 -8.03 -6.23
CA ASN A 316 20.07 -7.25 -5.19
C ASN A 316 18.70 -6.71 -5.63
N LEU A 317 18.54 -6.30 -6.91
CA LEU A 317 17.24 -5.92 -7.48
C LEU A 317 16.28 -7.11 -7.47
N MET A 318 16.72 -8.29 -7.95
CA MET A 318 15.94 -9.51 -7.94
C MET A 318 15.51 -9.87 -6.51
N ALA A 319 16.45 -9.93 -5.56
CA ALA A 319 16.15 -10.25 -4.17
C ALA A 319 15.16 -9.25 -3.54
N THR A 320 15.33 -7.95 -3.82
CA THR A 320 14.41 -6.91 -3.33
C THR A 320 13.00 -7.12 -3.84
N MET A 321 12.83 -7.45 -5.12
CA MET A 321 11.52 -7.64 -5.72
C MET A 321 10.87 -8.97 -5.30
N LEU A 322 11.64 -10.04 -5.14
CA LEU A 322 11.12 -11.32 -4.61
C LEU A 322 10.63 -11.15 -3.16
N LEU A 323 11.40 -10.48 -2.31
CA LEU A 323 10.98 -10.18 -0.93
C LEU A 323 9.81 -9.21 -0.89
N GLY A 324 9.74 -8.24 -1.82
CA GLY A 324 8.59 -7.37 -2.01
C GLY A 324 7.33 -8.13 -2.42
N GLY A 325 7.48 -9.14 -3.29
CA GLY A 325 6.39 -10.06 -3.64
C GLY A 325 5.87 -10.83 -2.43
N LEU A 326 6.76 -11.48 -1.69
CA LEU A 326 6.41 -12.19 -0.45
C LEU A 326 5.76 -11.26 0.60
N TRP A 327 6.16 -10.01 0.65
CA TRP A 327 5.53 -9.03 1.54
C TRP A 327 4.04 -8.83 1.23
N HIS A 328 3.61 -8.90 -0.03
CA HIS A 328 2.20 -8.80 -0.41
C HIS A 328 1.39 -9.99 0.10
N GLY A 329 1.90 -11.21 -0.02
CA GLY A 329 1.17 -12.39 0.45
C GLY A 329 2.02 -13.66 0.42
N ALA A 330 1.62 -14.63 1.24
CA ALA A 330 2.24 -15.93 1.36
C ALA A 330 1.72 -16.90 0.25
N LYS A 331 1.95 -16.54 -1.03
CA LYS A 331 1.56 -17.32 -2.20
C LYS A 331 2.67 -17.30 -3.25
N TRP A 332 2.83 -18.37 -4.00
CA TRP A 332 3.79 -18.46 -5.09
C TRP A 332 3.54 -17.46 -6.23
N THR A 333 2.28 -17.08 -6.45
CA THR A 333 1.92 -16.08 -7.47
C THR A 333 2.55 -14.72 -7.17
N PHE A 334 2.68 -14.32 -5.89
CA PHE A 334 3.38 -13.10 -5.50
C PHE A 334 4.90 -13.21 -5.67
N VAL A 335 5.47 -14.40 -5.46
CA VAL A 335 6.90 -14.65 -5.71
C VAL A 335 7.21 -14.50 -7.20
N ILE A 336 6.35 -15.07 -8.07
CA ILE A 336 6.46 -14.97 -9.53
C ILE A 336 6.29 -13.52 -9.99
N TRP A 337 5.30 -12.80 -9.44
CA TRP A 337 5.13 -11.37 -9.67
C TRP A 337 6.40 -10.58 -9.32
N GLY A 338 6.98 -10.84 -8.14
CA GLY A 338 8.25 -10.25 -7.73
C GLY A 338 9.40 -10.61 -8.65
N GLY A 339 9.49 -11.88 -9.08
CA GLY A 339 10.49 -12.38 -10.04
C GLY A 339 10.39 -11.70 -11.41
N LEU A 340 9.17 -11.54 -11.93
CA LEU A 340 8.91 -10.80 -13.18
C LEU A 340 9.42 -9.36 -13.09
N HIS A 341 9.03 -8.64 -12.05
CA HIS A 341 9.46 -7.25 -11.86
C HIS A 341 10.96 -7.14 -11.60
N GLY A 342 11.55 -8.03 -10.79
CA GLY A 342 13.00 -8.06 -10.54
C GLY A 342 13.81 -8.39 -11.78
N GLY A 343 13.33 -9.35 -12.59
CA GLY A 343 13.94 -9.73 -13.87
C GLY A 343 13.95 -8.59 -14.88
N VAL A 344 12.81 -7.92 -15.07
CA VAL A 344 12.74 -6.77 -15.99
C VAL A 344 13.60 -5.61 -15.51
N LEU A 345 13.61 -5.29 -14.21
CA LEU A 345 14.52 -4.26 -13.67
C LEU A 345 16.00 -4.60 -13.91
N ALA A 346 16.38 -5.88 -13.75
CA ALA A 346 17.74 -6.32 -14.05
C ALA A 346 18.04 -6.21 -15.55
N LEU A 347 17.09 -6.59 -16.44
CA LEU A 347 17.23 -6.45 -17.89
C LEU A 347 17.34 -4.97 -18.32
N GLU A 348 16.56 -4.05 -17.71
CA GLU A 348 16.71 -2.61 -17.94
C GLU A 348 18.14 -2.14 -17.61
N ARG A 349 18.73 -2.63 -16.50
CA ARG A 349 20.10 -2.29 -16.12
C ARG A 349 21.16 -2.90 -17.07
N ILE A 350 20.94 -4.13 -17.49
CA ILE A 350 21.81 -4.78 -18.49
C ILE A 350 21.76 -3.97 -19.78
N TRP A 351 20.58 -3.62 -20.26
CA TRP A 351 20.39 -2.84 -21.47
C TRP A 351 21.04 -1.45 -21.39
N GLU A 352 20.87 -0.73 -20.28
CA GLU A 352 21.53 0.56 -20.05
C GLU A 352 23.05 0.45 -20.14
N ARG A 353 23.62 -0.68 -19.74
CA ARG A 353 25.05 -0.91 -19.74
C ARG A 353 25.62 -1.30 -21.12
N ILE A 354 24.91 -2.14 -21.88
CA ILE A 354 25.39 -2.66 -23.17
C ILE A 354 24.94 -1.82 -24.36
N ARG A 355 23.99 -0.93 -24.17
CA ARG A 355 23.48 -0.08 -25.23
C ARG A 355 24.60 0.77 -25.83
N PRO A 356 24.78 0.73 -27.21
CA PRO A 356 25.80 1.54 -27.87
C PRO A 356 25.57 3.04 -27.65
N GLU A 357 26.65 3.82 -27.60
CA GLU A 357 26.57 5.26 -27.59
C GLU A 357 25.84 5.76 -28.84
N GLY A 358 24.91 6.72 -28.65
CA GLY A 358 24.07 7.24 -29.74
C GLY A 358 22.87 6.37 -30.14
N PHE A 359 22.69 5.17 -29.54
CA PHE A 359 21.48 4.37 -29.81
C PHE A 359 20.20 5.12 -29.40
N PRO A 360 19.20 5.26 -30.29
CA PRO A 360 18.02 6.07 -30.01
C PRO A 360 17.25 5.53 -28.81
N ARG A 361 16.69 6.42 -28.02
CA ARG A 361 15.76 6.06 -26.95
C ARG A 361 14.43 5.62 -27.56
N LEU A 362 13.76 4.67 -26.93
CA LEU A 362 12.40 4.28 -27.32
C LEU A 362 11.49 5.54 -27.34
N PRO A 363 10.64 5.67 -28.36
CA PRO A 363 9.60 6.68 -28.36
C PRO A 363 8.77 6.59 -27.09
N ARG A 364 8.40 7.74 -26.51
CA ARG A 364 7.69 7.80 -25.23
C ARG A 364 6.44 6.92 -25.18
N VAL A 365 5.63 6.96 -26.23
CA VAL A 365 4.38 6.16 -26.31
C VAL A 365 4.70 4.66 -26.26
N LEU A 366 5.71 4.23 -27.03
CA LEU A 366 6.12 2.82 -27.05
C LEU A 366 6.65 2.35 -25.68
N GLY A 367 7.45 3.19 -25.01
CA GLY A 367 7.91 2.93 -23.64
C GLY A 367 6.76 2.77 -22.66
N ILE A 368 5.73 3.63 -22.72
CA ILE A 368 4.53 3.53 -21.90
C ILE A 368 3.78 2.23 -22.18
N LEU A 369 3.55 1.90 -23.46
CA LEU A 369 2.82 0.69 -23.85
C LEU A 369 3.54 -0.58 -23.37
N ILE A 370 4.84 -0.70 -23.61
CA ILE A 370 5.62 -1.87 -23.18
C ILE A 370 5.59 -1.99 -21.66
N THR A 371 5.88 -0.91 -20.93
CA THR A 371 5.90 -0.93 -19.47
C THR A 371 4.54 -1.29 -18.90
N PHE A 372 3.47 -0.70 -19.43
CA PHE A 372 2.11 -0.99 -18.98
C PHE A 372 1.75 -2.46 -19.16
N HIS A 373 2.06 -3.07 -20.33
CA HIS A 373 1.73 -4.47 -20.59
C HIS A 373 2.58 -5.44 -19.75
N ILE A 374 3.85 -5.12 -19.46
CA ILE A 374 4.65 -5.90 -18.50
C ILE A 374 3.99 -5.88 -17.12
N VAL A 375 3.56 -4.70 -16.66
CA VAL A 375 2.87 -4.54 -15.39
C VAL A 375 1.51 -5.26 -15.42
N LEU A 376 0.78 -5.20 -16.54
CA LEU A 376 -0.51 -5.88 -16.74
C LEU A 376 -0.38 -7.41 -16.60
N ILE A 377 0.66 -8.01 -17.21
CA ILE A 377 0.97 -9.43 -17.02
C ILE A 377 1.26 -9.71 -15.54
N GLY A 378 2.04 -8.86 -14.90
CA GLY A 378 2.27 -8.95 -13.45
C GLY A 378 0.98 -8.93 -12.64
N TRP A 379 0.02 -8.07 -13.00
CA TRP A 379 -1.27 -7.97 -12.33
C TRP A 379 -2.14 -9.23 -12.48
N ILE A 380 -2.03 -9.98 -13.59
CA ILE A 380 -2.72 -11.27 -13.74
C ILE A 380 -2.21 -12.26 -12.68
N PHE A 381 -0.88 -12.40 -12.50
CA PHE A 381 -0.32 -13.23 -11.44
C PHE A 381 -0.71 -12.72 -10.04
N PHE A 382 -0.74 -11.42 -9.84
CA PHE A 382 -1.09 -10.82 -8.56
C PHE A 382 -2.55 -11.12 -8.14
N ARG A 383 -3.49 -11.14 -9.12
CA ARG A 383 -4.92 -11.39 -8.85
C ARG A 383 -5.25 -12.88 -8.77
N ALA A 384 -4.55 -13.72 -9.51
CA ALA A 384 -4.85 -15.13 -9.60
C ALA A 384 -4.70 -15.85 -8.26
N GLU A 385 -5.59 -16.79 -7.97
CA GLU A 385 -5.57 -17.59 -6.74
C GLU A 385 -4.41 -18.57 -6.68
N SER A 386 -4.00 -19.09 -7.85
CA SER A 386 -2.90 -20.04 -8.00
C SER A 386 -2.09 -19.77 -9.29
N PHE A 387 -0.92 -20.40 -9.38
CA PHE A 387 -0.11 -20.37 -10.61
C PHE A 387 -0.88 -20.94 -11.80
N ASP A 388 -1.56 -22.07 -11.60
CA ASP A 388 -2.31 -22.74 -12.67
C ASP A 388 -3.48 -21.86 -13.15
N ALA A 389 -4.17 -21.17 -12.23
CA ALA A 389 -5.22 -20.20 -12.59
C ALA A 389 -4.66 -19.05 -13.42
N ALA A 390 -3.47 -18.51 -13.07
CA ALA A 390 -2.82 -17.47 -13.88
C ALA A 390 -2.47 -17.96 -15.29
N ILE A 391 -1.93 -19.17 -15.40
CA ILE A 391 -1.59 -19.77 -16.70
C ILE A 391 -2.85 -20.10 -17.52
N ALA A 392 -3.91 -20.62 -16.89
CA ALA A 392 -5.20 -20.84 -17.54
C ALA A 392 -5.78 -19.54 -18.11
N TYR A 393 -5.74 -18.47 -17.33
CA TYR A 393 -6.15 -17.13 -17.78
C TYR A 393 -5.36 -16.66 -19.00
N LEU A 394 -4.03 -16.73 -18.96
CA LEU A 394 -3.16 -16.34 -20.09
C LEU A 394 -3.40 -17.19 -21.34
N ARG A 395 -3.62 -18.49 -21.18
CA ARG A 395 -3.97 -19.39 -22.30
C ARG A 395 -5.33 -19.02 -22.89
N GLY A 396 -6.32 -18.69 -22.05
CA GLY A 396 -7.66 -18.26 -22.47
C GLY A 396 -7.62 -17.02 -23.37
N ILE A 397 -6.70 -16.08 -23.13
CA ILE A 397 -6.48 -14.92 -24.02
C ILE A 397 -6.07 -15.39 -25.44
N GLY A 398 -5.40 -16.53 -25.58
CA GLY A 398 -5.00 -17.11 -26.86
C GLY A 398 -6.11 -17.85 -27.61
N THR A 399 -7.23 -18.19 -26.98
CA THR A 399 -8.31 -19.00 -27.53
C THR A 399 -9.53 -18.15 -27.85
N ALA A 400 -10.36 -18.60 -28.82
CA ALA A 400 -11.66 -18.00 -29.08
C ALA A 400 -12.66 -18.52 -28.02
N GLY A 401 -13.33 -17.64 -27.30
CA GLY A 401 -14.40 -17.98 -26.37
C GLY A 401 -15.75 -17.44 -26.81
N VAL A 402 -16.81 -17.80 -26.11
CA VAL A 402 -18.17 -17.27 -26.32
C VAL A 402 -18.24 -15.87 -25.74
N ALA A 403 -18.86 -14.93 -26.46
CA ALA A 403 -19.13 -13.60 -25.93
C ALA A 403 -20.02 -13.69 -24.68
N SER A 404 -19.69 -12.94 -23.65
CA SER A 404 -20.45 -12.89 -22.41
C SER A 404 -20.97 -11.46 -22.13
N ASP A 405 -21.97 -11.35 -21.26
CA ASP A 405 -22.63 -10.06 -20.93
C ASP A 405 -21.86 -9.24 -19.88
N VAL A 406 -20.67 -9.70 -19.42
CA VAL A 406 -19.90 -8.98 -18.37
C VAL A 406 -19.23 -7.70 -18.88
N LEU A 407 -18.95 -7.61 -20.20
CA LEU A 407 -18.35 -6.42 -20.80
C LEU A 407 -19.43 -5.37 -21.13
N THR A 408 -19.91 -4.69 -20.09
CA THR A 408 -20.91 -3.64 -20.24
C THR A 408 -20.33 -2.32 -20.75
N PRO A 409 -21.13 -1.41 -21.34
CA PRO A 409 -20.67 -0.06 -21.67
C PRO A 409 -20.13 0.72 -20.47
N LEU A 410 -20.70 0.49 -19.27
CA LEU A 410 -20.21 1.07 -18.02
C LEU A 410 -18.80 0.58 -17.69
N ALA A 411 -18.55 -0.73 -17.74
CA ALA A 411 -17.22 -1.29 -17.52
C ALA A 411 -16.19 -0.72 -18.49
N CYS A 412 -16.52 -0.64 -19.78
CA CYS A 412 -15.67 -0.01 -20.79
C CYS A 412 -15.39 1.46 -20.46
N GLY A 413 -16.42 2.21 -20.10
CA GLY A 413 -16.29 3.63 -19.70
C GLY A 413 -15.40 3.82 -18.47
N LEU A 414 -15.54 2.97 -17.45
CA LEU A 414 -14.70 3.02 -16.23
C LEU A 414 -13.24 2.63 -16.50
N ILE A 415 -12.98 1.64 -17.37
CA ILE A 415 -11.62 1.31 -17.81
C ILE A 415 -10.99 2.51 -18.53
N LEU A 416 -11.68 3.09 -19.51
CA LEU A 416 -11.18 4.25 -20.24
C LEU A 416 -10.94 5.46 -19.31
N PHE A 417 -11.87 5.73 -18.41
CA PHE A 417 -11.73 6.78 -17.41
C PHE A 417 -10.50 6.54 -16.51
N GLY A 418 -10.37 5.32 -15.96
CA GLY A 418 -9.25 4.98 -15.08
C GLY A 418 -7.89 5.04 -15.77
N MET A 419 -7.84 4.75 -17.08
CA MET A 419 -6.63 4.95 -17.87
C MET A 419 -6.38 6.45 -18.15
N ALA A 420 -7.42 7.22 -18.49
CA ALA A 420 -7.31 8.64 -18.85
C ALA A 420 -6.81 9.52 -17.70
N ILE A 421 -7.21 9.23 -16.46
CA ILE A 421 -6.77 10.01 -15.28
C ILE A 421 -5.25 10.02 -15.07
N HIS A 422 -4.53 9.04 -15.62
CA HIS A 422 -3.05 9.01 -15.59
C HIS A 422 -2.41 10.06 -16.50
N PHE A 423 -3.17 10.67 -17.40
CA PHE A 423 -2.69 11.68 -18.34
C PHE A 423 -3.22 13.10 -18.03
N THR A 424 -3.90 13.27 -16.90
CA THR A 424 -4.34 14.59 -16.42
C THR A 424 -3.14 15.43 -15.93
N PRO A 425 -3.27 16.78 -15.86
CA PRO A 425 -2.26 17.63 -15.27
C PRO A 425 -1.95 17.25 -13.81
N ALA A 426 -0.67 17.11 -13.45
CA ALA A 426 -0.24 16.66 -12.12
C ALA A 426 -0.73 17.57 -10.97
N ASN A 427 -1.03 18.85 -11.26
CA ASN A 427 -1.50 19.84 -10.30
C ASN A 427 -3.03 19.99 -10.27
N LEU A 428 -3.79 19.12 -10.93
CA LEU A 428 -5.25 19.24 -11.01
C LEU A 428 -5.89 19.26 -9.61
N GLY A 429 -5.50 18.33 -8.74
CA GLY A 429 -6.01 18.28 -7.35
C GLY A 429 -5.69 19.56 -6.56
N GLN A 430 -4.50 20.11 -6.73
CA GLN A 430 -4.11 21.39 -6.11
C GLN A 430 -4.96 22.55 -6.64
N ARG A 431 -5.20 22.61 -7.95
CA ARG A 431 -6.05 23.63 -8.56
C ARG A 431 -7.48 23.56 -8.04
N LEU A 432 -8.03 22.35 -7.94
CA LEU A 432 -9.38 22.14 -7.37
C LEU A 432 -9.43 22.61 -5.90
N ALA A 433 -8.43 22.23 -5.10
CA ALA A 433 -8.34 22.67 -3.71
C ALA A 433 -8.28 24.19 -3.57
N LEU A 434 -7.58 24.90 -4.49
CA LEU A 434 -7.55 26.36 -4.53
C LEU A 434 -8.92 26.99 -4.79
N HIS A 435 -9.79 26.36 -5.58
CA HIS A 435 -11.16 26.85 -5.80
C HIS A 435 -12.06 26.53 -4.61
N VAL A 436 -11.93 25.30 -4.07
CA VAL A 436 -12.71 24.84 -2.91
C VAL A 436 -12.48 25.72 -1.67
N ARG A 437 -11.25 26.20 -1.43
CA ARG A 437 -10.94 27.10 -0.30
C ARG A 437 -11.65 28.46 -0.33
N LEU A 438 -12.11 28.90 -1.50
CA LEU A 438 -12.81 30.16 -1.68
C LEU A 438 -14.28 30.08 -1.25
N LEU A 439 -14.81 28.86 -1.13
CA LEU A 439 -16.20 28.64 -0.72
C LEU A 439 -16.39 28.98 0.77
N PRO A 440 -17.51 29.61 1.15
CA PRO A 440 -17.88 29.72 2.54
C PRO A 440 -18.16 28.34 3.15
N ALA A 441 -17.98 28.17 4.46
CA ALA A 441 -18.07 26.86 5.12
C ALA A 441 -19.40 26.14 4.87
N TRP A 442 -20.54 26.87 4.84
CA TRP A 442 -21.84 26.28 4.55
C TRP A 442 -21.94 25.72 3.11
N ALA A 443 -21.41 26.46 2.12
CA ALA A 443 -21.42 26.01 0.73
C ALA A 443 -20.48 24.79 0.52
N LEU A 444 -19.35 24.79 1.23
CA LEU A 444 -18.44 23.65 1.24
C LEU A 444 -19.09 22.40 1.85
N GLY A 445 -19.76 22.56 3.00
CA GLY A 445 -20.50 21.45 3.63
C GLY A 445 -21.62 20.91 2.73
N LEU A 446 -22.37 21.79 2.07
CA LEU A 446 -23.40 21.40 1.11
C LEU A 446 -22.81 20.67 -0.10
N LEU A 447 -21.73 21.19 -0.68
CA LEU A 447 -21.04 20.56 -1.82
C LEU A 447 -20.54 19.16 -1.46
N VAL A 448 -19.86 19.00 -0.33
CA VAL A 448 -19.36 17.70 0.16
C VAL A 448 -20.53 16.75 0.42
N GLY A 449 -21.59 17.21 1.10
CA GLY A 449 -22.78 16.39 1.37
C GLY A 449 -23.46 15.91 0.09
N ILE A 450 -23.70 16.80 -0.87
CA ILE A 450 -24.29 16.43 -2.18
C ILE A 450 -23.38 15.44 -2.91
N THR A 451 -22.06 15.69 -2.92
CA THR A 451 -21.13 14.79 -3.60
C THR A 451 -21.10 13.39 -2.98
N ILE A 452 -21.17 13.30 -1.64
CA ILE A 452 -21.26 12.01 -0.95
C ILE A 452 -22.56 11.29 -1.30
N LEU A 453 -23.69 12.00 -1.32
CA LEU A 453 -24.99 11.44 -1.73
C LEU A 453 -24.99 10.94 -3.18
N ILE A 454 -24.35 11.67 -4.10
CA ILE A 454 -24.18 11.24 -5.49
C ILE A 454 -23.33 9.96 -5.54
N ILE A 455 -22.18 9.93 -4.86
CA ILE A 455 -21.31 8.75 -4.80
C ILE A 455 -22.09 7.55 -4.22
N ASP A 456 -22.86 7.77 -3.16
CA ASP A 456 -23.69 6.72 -2.53
C ASP A 456 -24.77 6.19 -3.47
N SER A 457 -25.40 7.07 -4.25
CA SER A 457 -26.42 6.69 -5.24
C SER A 457 -25.86 5.97 -6.47
N MET A 458 -24.56 6.13 -6.78
CA MET A 458 -23.90 5.50 -7.91
C MET A 458 -23.36 4.10 -7.60
N ARG A 459 -23.31 3.70 -6.35
CA ARG A 459 -22.84 2.35 -5.98
C ARG A 459 -24.01 1.35 -6.05
N PHE A 460 -23.81 0.24 -6.74
CA PHE A 460 -24.85 -0.77 -6.95
C PHE A 460 -25.06 -1.66 -5.72
N GLU A 461 -24.02 -2.29 -5.18
CA GLU A 461 -24.11 -3.25 -4.06
C GLU A 461 -22.96 -3.06 -3.09
N GLY A 462 -23.09 -2.17 -2.12
CA GLY A 462 -22.08 -2.00 -1.09
C GLY A 462 -20.68 -1.65 -1.64
N VAL A 463 -19.70 -1.52 -0.75
CA VAL A 463 -18.30 -1.27 -1.15
C VAL A 463 -17.54 -2.57 -1.11
N ALA A 464 -16.93 -2.98 -2.24
CA ALA A 464 -16.06 -4.15 -2.28
C ALA A 464 -14.97 -4.06 -1.20
N PRO A 465 -14.61 -5.18 -0.52
CA PRO A 465 -13.55 -5.15 0.47
C PRO A 465 -12.25 -4.60 -0.11
N PHE A 466 -11.43 -4.00 0.74
CA PHE A 466 -10.12 -3.49 0.30
C PHE A 466 -9.26 -4.66 -0.20
N ILE A 467 -8.58 -4.45 -1.33
CA ILE A 467 -7.87 -5.50 -2.04
C ILE A 467 -6.85 -6.26 -1.17
N TYR A 468 -6.20 -5.60 -0.20
CA TYR A 468 -5.26 -6.24 0.73
C TYR A 468 -5.92 -7.10 1.82
N TYR A 469 -7.26 -7.14 1.91
CA TYR A 469 -7.95 -8.12 2.75
C TYR A 469 -8.21 -9.45 2.04
N GLN A 470 -7.92 -9.52 0.74
CA GLN A 470 -8.10 -10.72 -0.07
C GLN A 470 -6.83 -11.60 -0.14
N PHE A 471 -5.71 -11.12 0.44
CA PHE A 471 -4.40 -11.79 0.36
C PHE A 471 -3.84 -12.23 1.70
#